data_de82a588af6c12efa60bb45d611fa335
#
_entry.id   de82a588af6c12efa60bb45d611fa335
#
_cell.length_a   1.000
_cell.length_b   1.000
_cell.length_c   1.000
_cell.angle_alpha   90.00
_cell.angle_beta   90.00
_cell.angle_gamma   90.00
#
_symmetry.space_group_name_H-M   'P 1'
#
loop_
_entity.id
_entity.type
_entity.pdbx_description
1 polymer ?
#
loop_
_entity_poly.entity_id
_entity_poly.type
_entity_poly.pdbx_seq_one_letter_code
_entity_poly.pdbx_strand_id
1 'polypeptide(L)'
;MINNFSIEQFIDHNYITDIRENRRRGNNGTQEFFTPFSIVQRMCNKIDDDTWSDPTKTFLESSFGDGNFICYIIWNRIQHDIDWQTALKTLYGVELQLDNVLECHDRVIDLLTKLDIEFDERTARKIMKKNLVCSDFFNWDFEHWKYIDDKKQ
;
A
#
# COMPACT_ATOMS: atom_id res chain seq x y z
N MET A 1 -26.35 3.76 -8.90
CA MET A 1 -25.30 4.21 -9.83
C MET A 1 -24.28 3.09 -9.99
N ILE A 2 -23.99 2.70 -11.20
CA ILE A 2 -22.89 1.77 -11.46
C ILE A 2 -21.62 2.56 -11.17
N ASN A 3 -20.90 2.15 -10.12
CA ASN A 3 -19.62 2.74 -9.81
C ASN A 3 -18.63 2.27 -10.91
N ASN A 4 -18.25 3.17 -11.82
CA ASN A 4 -17.30 2.90 -12.90
C ASN A 4 -15.85 2.86 -12.41
N PHE A 5 -15.62 2.42 -11.16
CA PHE A 5 -14.29 2.32 -10.62
C PHE A 5 -13.48 1.22 -11.32
N SER A 6 -12.28 1.55 -11.76
CA SER A 6 -11.30 0.63 -12.32
C SER A 6 -10.01 0.69 -11.50
N ILE A 7 -9.65 -0.42 -10.88
CA ILE A 7 -8.38 -0.54 -10.14
C ILE A 7 -7.15 -0.37 -11.06
N GLU A 8 -7.24 -0.84 -12.30
CA GLU A 8 -6.19 -0.65 -13.30
C GLU A 8 -5.93 0.83 -13.57
N GLN A 9 -6.99 1.59 -13.87
CA GLN A 9 -6.88 3.04 -14.08
C GLN A 9 -6.39 3.75 -12.82
N PHE A 10 -6.86 3.35 -11.66
CA PHE A 10 -6.43 3.92 -10.40
C PHE A 10 -4.92 3.77 -10.20
N ILE A 11 -4.38 2.58 -10.48
CA ILE A 11 -2.94 2.30 -10.30
C ILE A 11 -2.10 2.96 -11.40
N ASP A 12 -2.51 2.85 -12.67
CA ASP A 12 -1.67 3.23 -13.80
C ASP A 12 -1.93 4.65 -14.34
N HIS A 13 -3.18 5.09 -14.35
CA HIS A 13 -3.58 6.27 -15.13
C HIS A 13 -4.18 7.40 -14.33
N ASN A 14 -4.87 7.11 -13.22
CA ASN A 14 -5.59 8.12 -12.45
C ASN A 14 -4.76 8.73 -11.32
N TYR A 15 -3.54 8.24 -11.11
CA TYR A 15 -2.69 8.71 -10.03
C TYR A 15 -1.30 9.13 -10.54
N ILE A 16 -1.27 10.27 -11.24
CA ILE A 16 -0.02 10.91 -11.65
C ILE A 16 0.22 12.05 -10.66
N THR A 17 1.30 11.96 -9.89
CA THR A 17 1.70 12.99 -8.94
C THR A 17 3.03 13.61 -9.34
N ASP A 18 3.32 14.79 -8.81
CA ASP A 18 4.62 15.45 -9.00
C ASP A 18 5.76 14.57 -8.44
N ILE A 19 5.49 13.83 -7.37
CA ILE A 19 6.44 12.88 -6.77
C ILE A 19 6.79 11.79 -7.77
N ARG A 20 5.78 11.11 -8.36
CA ARG A 20 5.97 10.07 -9.37
C ARG A 20 6.74 10.56 -10.58
N GLU A 21 6.33 11.70 -11.10
CA GLU A 21 6.94 12.29 -12.27
C GLU A 21 8.40 12.67 -12.02
N ASN A 22 8.71 13.27 -10.88
CA ASN A 22 10.06 13.63 -10.49
C ASN A 22 10.96 12.40 -10.31
N ARG A 23 10.45 11.35 -9.69
CA ARG A 23 11.20 10.11 -9.49
C ARG A 23 11.45 9.37 -10.80
N ARG A 24 10.45 9.26 -11.65
CA ARG A 24 10.59 8.67 -12.98
C ARG A 24 11.66 9.35 -13.80
N ARG A 25 11.80 10.68 -13.69
CA ARG A 25 12.83 11.48 -14.38
C ARG A 25 14.20 11.41 -13.70
N GLY A 26 14.29 10.81 -12.50
CA GLY A 26 15.52 10.77 -11.73
C GLY A 26 15.94 12.12 -11.13
N ASN A 27 15.02 13.08 -11.05
CA ASN A 27 15.33 14.46 -10.60
C ASN A 27 15.77 14.55 -9.14
N ASN A 28 15.44 13.55 -8.31
CA ASN A 28 15.79 13.50 -6.88
C ASN A 28 16.99 12.58 -6.60
N GLY A 29 17.77 12.19 -7.62
CA GLY A 29 18.88 11.25 -7.47
C GLY A 29 18.45 9.80 -7.18
N THR A 30 17.16 9.52 -7.18
CA THR A 30 16.58 8.18 -7.04
C THR A 30 16.01 7.73 -8.37
N GLN A 31 16.41 6.53 -8.82
CA GLN A 31 15.81 5.90 -9.99
C GLN A 31 14.75 4.91 -9.49
N GLU A 32 13.56 5.44 -9.19
CA GLU A 32 12.44 4.63 -8.76
C GLU A 32 11.54 4.29 -9.93
N PHE A 33 11.18 3.01 -10.01
CA PHE A 33 10.21 2.50 -10.95
C PHE A 33 8.96 2.05 -10.20
N PHE A 34 7.84 2.67 -10.54
CA PHE A 34 6.54 2.27 -9.98
C PHE A 34 6.00 1.09 -10.79
N THR A 35 5.76 -0.01 -10.10
CA THR A 35 5.34 -1.26 -10.75
C THR A 35 3.97 -1.09 -11.41
N PRO A 36 3.82 -1.32 -12.72
CA PRO A 36 2.55 -1.15 -13.41
C PRO A 36 1.52 -2.21 -12.99
N PHE A 37 0.25 -1.88 -13.15
CA PHE A 37 -0.88 -2.74 -12.79
C PHE A 37 -0.75 -4.17 -13.31
N SER A 38 -0.36 -4.36 -14.58
CA SER A 38 -0.23 -5.68 -15.19
C SER A 38 0.74 -6.60 -14.45
N ILE A 39 1.81 -6.06 -13.90
CA ILE A 39 2.81 -6.81 -13.12
C ILE A 39 2.28 -7.07 -11.71
N VAL A 40 1.69 -6.06 -11.07
CA VAL A 40 1.07 -6.19 -9.74
C VAL A 40 0.02 -7.30 -9.78
N GLN A 41 -0.89 -7.26 -10.74
CA GLN A 41 -1.95 -8.26 -10.91
C GLN A 41 -1.37 -9.66 -11.15
N ARG A 42 -0.40 -9.79 -12.05
CA ARG A 42 0.22 -11.09 -12.36
C ARG A 42 0.91 -11.70 -11.15
N MET A 43 1.57 -10.90 -10.33
CA MET A 43 2.21 -11.37 -9.10
C MET A 43 1.16 -11.77 -8.04
N CYS A 44 0.14 -10.95 -7.84
CA CYS A 44 -0.92 -11.21 -6.88
C CYS A 44 -1.80 -12.41 -7.27
N ASN A 45 -1.98 -12.66 -8.57
CA ASN A 45 -2.73 -13.82 -9.07
C ASN A 45 -2.06 -15.19 -8.75
N LYS A 46 -0.82 -15.17 -8.26
CA LYS A 46 -0.15 -16.39 -7.76
C LYS A 46 -0.56 -16.78 -6.34
N ILE A 47 -1.23 -15.89 -5.64
CA ILE A 47 -1.78 -16.13 -4.30
C ILE A 47 -3.18 -16.71 -4.49
N ASP A 48 -3.48 -17.79 -3.79
CA ASP A 48 -4.78 -18.46 -3.89
C ASP A 48 -5.93 -17.66 -3.25
N ASP A 49 -7.16 -17.94 -3.68
CA ASP A 49 -8.36 -17.24 -3.22
C ASP A 49 -8.62 -17.46 -1.72
N ASP A 50 -8.27 -18.62 -1.19
CA ASP A 50 -8.43 -18.93 0.24
C ASP A 50 -7.55 -18.00 1.10
N THR A 51 -6.36 -17.68 0.63
CA THR A 51 -5.49 -16.69 1.29
C THR A 51 -6.09 -15.29 1.26
N TRP A 52 -6.65 -14.88 0.11
CA TRP A 52 -7.27 -13.55 -0.03
C TRP A 52 -8.50 -13.37 0.88
N SER A 53 -9.30 -14.40 1.06
CA SER A 53 -10.53 -14.38 1.85
C SER A 53 -10.33 -14.71 3.34
N ASP A 54 -9.14 -15.12 3.77
CA ASP A 54 -8.86 -15.44 5.17
C ASP A 54 -8.50 -14.15 5.95
N PRO A 55 -9.34 -13.70 6.91
CA PRO A 55 -9.09 -12.48 7.65
C PRO A 55 -7.85 -12.54 8.58
N THR A 56 -7.30 -13.72 8.81
CA THR A 56 -6.12 -13.93 9.67
C THR A 56 -4.79 -13.83 8.92
N LYS A 57 -4.82 -13.90 7.60
CA LYS A 57 -3.61 -13.81 6.77
C LYS A 57 -3.08 -12.39 6.74
N THR A 58 -1.75 -12.28 6.85
CA THR A 58 -1.03 -11.02 6.78
C THR A 58 -0.26 -10.90 5.47
N PHE A 59 -0.11 -9.67 5.00
CA PHE A 59 0.62 -9.33 3.78
C PHE A 59 1.74 -8.35 4.14
N LEU A 60 2.89 -8.52 3.53
CA LEU A 60 4.04 -7.64 3.70
C LEU A 60 4.55 -7.15 2.35
N GLU A 61 4.70 -5.84 2.22
CA GLU A 61 5.39 -5.20 1.10
C GLU A 61 6.64 -4.48 1.64
N SER A 62 7.82 -4.98 1.26
CA SER A 62 9.08 -4.54 1.83
C SER A 62 9.65 -3.24 1.25
N SER A 63 9.07 -2.75 0.17
CA SER A 63 9.46 -1.49 -0.51
C SER A 63 8.26 -0.98 -1.30
N PHE A 64 7.28 -0.40 -0.63
CA PHE A 64 5.97 -0.19 -1.24
C PHE A 64 5.88 1.03 -2.17
N GLY A 65 6.93 1.86 -2.28
CA GLY A 65 6.89 3.07 -3.10
C GLY A 65 5.72 3.97 -2.74
N ASP A 66 5.01 4.46 -3.73
CA ASP A 66 3.77 5.24 -3.52
C ASP A 66 2.50 4.38 -3.40
N GLY A 67 2.64 3.05 -3.34
CA GLY A 67 1.59 2.14 -2.89
C GLY A 67 0.82 1.38 -3.96
N ASN A 68 1.39 1.07 -5.13
CA ASN A 68 0.70 0.29 -6.15
C ASN A 68 0.27 -1.09 -5.65
N PHE A 69 1.18 -1.86 -5.04
CA PHE A 69 0.84 -3.15 -4.41
C PHE A 69 -0.09 -2.97 -3.22
N ILE A 70 0.16 -1.97 -2.39
CA ILE A 70 -0.67 -1.67 -1.20
C ILE A 70 -2.13 -1.46 -1.61
N CYS A 71 -2.37 -0.59 -2.57
CA CYS A 71 -3.73 -0.30 -3.06
C CYS A 71 -4.39 -1.53 -3.70
N TYR A 72 -3.63 -2.29 -4.49
CA TYR A 72 -4.14 -3.52 -5.09
C TYR A 72 -4.52 -4.58 -4.04
N ILE A 73 -3.66 -4.80 -3.05
CA ILE A 73 -3.91 -5.76 -1.97
C ILE A 73 -5.18 -5.37 -1.20
N ILE A 74 -5.33 -4.11 -0.81
CA ILE A 74 -6.53 -3.62 -0.11
C ILE A 74 -7.78 -3.85 -0.96
N TRP A 75 -7.74 -3.41 -2.22
CA TRP A 75 -8.85 -3.60 -3.16
C TRP A 75 -9.22 -5.07 -3.31
N ASN A 76 -8.24 -5.95 -3.55
CA ASN A 76 -8.48 -7.38 -3.77
C ASN A 76 -9.01 -8.08 -2.52
N ARG A 77 -8.52 -7.69 -1.34
CA ARG A 77 -9.05 -8.18 -0.06
C ARG A 77 -10.53 -7.82 0.11
N ILE A 78 -10.89 -6.58 -0.23
CA ILE A 78 -12.29 -6.12 -0.18
C ILE A 78 -13.15 -6.88 -1.19
N GLN A 79 -12.64 -7.19 -2.40
CA GLN A 79 -13.33 -8.04 -3.36
C GLN A 79 -13.57 -9.46 -2.86
N HIS A 80 -12.78 -9.92 -1.89
CA HIS A 80 -12.91 -11.23 -1.22
C HIS A 80 -13.63 -11.12 0.14
N ASP A 81 -14.52 -10.14 0.28
CA ASP A 81 -15.38 -9.91 1.45
C ASP A 81 -14.65 -9.63 2.76
N ILE A 82 -13.40 -9.17 2.69
CA ILE A 82 -12.69 -8.65 3.86
C ILE A 82 -13.07 -7.18 4.08
N ASP A 83 -13.47 -6.85 5.30
CA ASP A 83 -13.77 -5.46 5.64
C ASP A 83 -12.50 -4.57 5.58
N TRP A 84 -12.70 -3.28 5.35
CA TRP A 84 -11.60 -2.34 5.14
C TRP A 84 -10.66 -2.24 6.34
N GLN A 85 -11.16 -2.34 7.58
CA GLN A 85 -10.30 -2.27 8.76
C GLN A 85 -9.39 -3.50 8.85
N THR A 86 -9.95 -4.69 8.64
CA THR A 86 -9.17 -5.93 8.61
C THR A 86 -8.16 -5.92 7.47
N ALA A 87 -8.56 -5.44 6.27
CA ALA A 87 -7.64 -5.30 5.15
C ALA A 87 -6.44 -4.40 5.50
N LEU A 88 -6.66 -3.29 6.20
CA LEU A 88 -5.58 -2.40 6.64
C LEU A 88 -4.77 -2.99 7.82
N LYS A 89 -5.42 -3.59 8.80
CA LYS A 89 -4.75 -4.14 10.00
C LYS A 89 -3.85 -5.33 9.72
N THR A 90 -4.11 -6.06 8.64
CA THR A 90 -3.34 -7.25 8.25
C THR A 90 -2.34 -6.97 7.11
N LEU A 91 -2.19 -5.72 6.71
CA LEU A 91 -1.25 -5.28 5.69
C LEU A 91 -0.13 -4.46 6.33
N TYR A 92 1.10 -4.87 6.04
CA TYR A 92 2.32 -4.26 6.56
C TYR A 92 3.23 -3.85 5.41
N GLY A 93 3.90 -2.74 5.56
CA GLY A 93 4.83 -2.26 4.55
C GLY A 93 5.90 -1.33 5.12
N VAL A 94 7.06 -1.36 4.48
CA VAL A 94 8.20 -0.48 4.77
C VAL A 94 8.58 0.25 3.50
N GLU A 95 8.82 1.55 3.60
CA GLU A 95 9.29 2.39 2.50
C GLU A 95 10.30 3.41 3.02
N LEU A 96 11.40 3.57 2.28
CA LEU A 96 12.50 4.44 2.69
C LEU A 96 12.17 5.93 2.58
N GLN A 97 11.39 6.31 1.57
CA GLN A 97 11.10 7.69 1.23
C GLN A 97 9.81 8.17 1.90
N LEU A 98 9.92 9.16 2.78
CA LEU A 98 8.75 9.68 3.52
C LEU A 98 7.65 10.22 2.60
N ASP A 99 8.01 10.89 1.51
CA ASP A 99 7.04 11.42 0.55
C ASP A 99 6.22 10.31 -0.12
N ASN A 100 6.84 9.16 -0.43
CA ASN A 100 6.13 7.98 -0.90
C ASN A 100 5.18 7.40 0.15
N VAL A 101 5.61 7.36 1.42
CA VAL A 101 4.75 6.87 2.52
C VAL A 101 3.50 7.73 2.65
N LEU A 102 3.66 9.05 2.65
CA LEU A 102 2.55 9.99 2.76
C LEU A 102 1.62 9.89 1.54
N GLU A 103 2.17 9.79 0.35
CA GLU A 103 1.42 9.59 -0.88
C GLU A 103 0.63 8.28 -0.86
N CYS A 104 1.25 7.19 -0.41
CA CYS A 104 0.58 5.90 -0.26
C CYS A 104 -0.62 5.99 0.69
N HIS A 105 -0.47 6.65 1.85
CA HIS A 105 -1.57 6.86 2.79
C HIS A 105 -2.73 7.63 2.15
N ASP A 106 -2.43 8.69 1.43
CA ASP A 106 -3.46 9.49 0.75
C ASP A 106 -4.15 8.70 -0.37
N ARG A 107 -3.40 7.89 -1.11
CA ARG A 107 -3.96 7.00 -2.14
C ARG A 107 -4.90 5.95 -1.56
N VAL A 108 -4.60 5.40 -0.40
CA VAL A 108 -5.49 4.44 0.28
C VAL A 108 -6.81 5.12 0.67
N ILE A 109 -6.76 6.32 1.22
CA ILE A 109 -7.98 7.10 1.53
C ILE A 109 -8.79 7.37 0.27
N ASP A 110 -8.14 7.77 -0.82
CA ASP A 110 -8.80 7.99 -2.12
C ASP A 110 -9.42 6.70 -2.68
N LEU A 111 -8.72 5.57 -2.56
CA LEU A 111 -9.22 4.26 -2.96
C LEU A 111 -10.50 3.89 -2.22
N LEU A 112 -10.51 3.98 -0.89
CA LEU A 112 -11.70 3.66 -0.09
C LEU A 112 -12.87 4.58 -0.43
N THR A 113 -12.60 5.85 -0.67
CA THR A 113 -13.62 6.83 -1.11
C THR A 113 -14.20 6.46 -2.46
N LYS A 114 -13.36 6.13 -3.43
CA LYS A 114 -13.80 5.74 -4.79
C LYS A 114 -14.52 4.39 -4.84
N LEU A 115 -14.24 3.52 -3.89
CA LEU A 115 -14.98 2.27 -3.73
C LEU A 115 -16.36 2.45 -3.06
N ASP A 116 -16.70 3.69 -2.69
CA ASP A 116 -17.94 4.03 -2.00
C ASP A 116 -18.15 3.24 -0.69
N ILE A 117 -17.05 3.03 0.02
CA ILE A 117 -17.03 2.33 1.30
C ILE A 117 -17.24 3.35 2.43
N GLU A 118 -18.17 3.04 3.32
CA GLU A 118 -18.29 3.81 4.56
C GLU A 118 -17.12 3.47 5.48
N PHE A 119 -16.26 4.45 5.76
CA PHE A 119 -15.10 4.29 6.63
C PHE A 119 -14.81 5.55 7.45
N ASP A 120 -14.13 5.36 8.57
CA ASP A 120 -13.59 6.47 9.37
C ASP A 120 -12.14 6.78 8.96
N GLU A 121 -11.92 7.93 8.31
CA GLU A 121 -10.60 8.34 7.83
C GLU A 121 -9.57 8.43 8.94
N ARG A 122 -9.94 8.94 10.11
CA ARG A 122 -9.02 9.04 11.25
C ARG A 122 -8.53 7.67 11.71
N THR A 123 -9.43 6.70 11.79
CA THR A 123 -9.10 5.31 12.12
C THR A 123 -8.21 4.68 11.04
N ALA A 124 -8.55 4.86 9.77
CA ALA A 124 -7.76 4.36 8.66
C ALA A 124 -6.32 4.91 8.70
N ARG A 125 -6.15 6.22 8.87
CA ARG A 125 -4.83 6.86 8.98
C ARG A 125 -4.04 6.38 10.20
N LYS A 126 -4.69 6.15 11.33
CA LYS A 126 -4.06 5.62 12.53
C LYS A 126 -3.50 4.21 12.30
N ILE A 127 -4.25 3.34 11.62
CA ILE A 127 -3.81 1.99 11.27
C ILE A 127 -2.62 2.07 10.31
N MET A 128 -2.72 2.86 9.25
CA MET A 128 -1.64 3.00 8.26
C MET A 128 -0.36 3.59 8.87
N LYS A 129 -0.46 4.56 9.74
CA LYS A 129 0.71 5.13 10.44
C LYS A 129 1.49 4.07 11.21
N LYS A 130 0.80 3.07 11.75
CA LYS A 130 1.41 1.96 12.47
C LYS A 130 1.97 0.88 11.54
N ASN A 131 1.30 0.59 10.44
CA ASN A 131 1.56 -0.58 9.62
C ASN A 131 2.29 -0.28 8.30
N LEU A 132 2.14 0.93 7.75
CA LEU A 132 2.81 1.37 6.53
C LEU A 132 3.81 2.48 6.90
N VAL A 133 5.04 2.08 7.20
CA VAL A 133 6.01 2.89 7.90
C VAL A 133 7.13 3.40 7.00
N CYS A 134 7.71 4.55 7.40
CA CYS A 134 8.92 5.08 6.79
C CYS A 134 10.14 4.55 7.55
N SER A 135 10.91 3.68 6.90
CA SER A 135 12.15 3.16 7.46
C SER A 135 13.03 2.55 6.39
N ASP A 136 14.32 2.45 6.67
CA ASP A 136 15.20 1.54 5.94
C ASP A 136 14.81 0.09 6.26
N PHE A 137 14.64 -0.71 5.21
CA PHE A 137 14.33 -2.15 5.33
C PHE A 137 15.29 -2.89 6.28
N PHE A 138 16.58 -2.58 6.22
CA PHE A 138 17.61 -3.27 7.03
C PHE A 138 17.62 -2.81 8.50
N ASN A 139 16.99 -1.70 8.83
CA ASN A 139 16.87 -1.17 10.17
C ASN A 139 15.49 -1.39 10.79
N TRP A 140 14.70 -2.30 10.22
CA TRP A 140 13.37 -2.63 10.71
C TRP A 140 13.33 -4.06 11.27
N ASP A 141 12.84 -4.21 12.49
CA ASP A 141 12.58 -5.51 13.13
C ASP A 141 11.19 -6.02 12.70
N PHE A 142 11.16 -6.92 11.72
CA PHE A 142 9.92 -7.47 11.16
C PHE A 142 9.20 -8.43 12.13
N GLU A 143 9.91 -9.02 13.09
CA GLU A 143 9.31 -9.89 14.09
C GLU A 143 8.46 -9.10 15.10
N HIS A 144 9.01 -7.97 15.60
CA HIS A 144 8.37 -7.14 16.61
C HIS A 144 7.73 -5.85 16.05
N TRP A 145 7.83 -5.64 14.76
CA TRP A 145 7.32 -4.50 13.99
C TRP A 145 7.73 -3.14 14.57
N LYS A 146 9.03 -2.92 14.68
CA LYS A 146 9.63 -1.70 15.22
C LYS A 146 10.97 -1.36 14.60
N TYR A 147 11.41 -0.12 14.76
CA TYR A 147 12.73 0.32 14.37
C TYR A 147 13.82 -0.35 15.27
N ILE A 148 14.91 -0.78 14.63
CA ILE A 148 16.08 -1.32 15.35
C ILE A 148 16.89 -0.13 15.86
N ASP A 149 16.95 0.05 17.18
CA ASP A 149 17.73 1.12 17.80
C ASP A 149 19.16 0.62 18.09
N ASP A 150 20.11 0.98 17.22
CA ASP A 150 21.51 0.61 17.35
C ASP A 150 22.23 1.22 18.58
N LYS A 151 21.55 2.11 19.32
CA LYS A 151 22.13 2.79 20.48
C LYS A 151 22.07 1.98 21.78
N LYS A 152 21.63 0.73 21.73
CA LYS A 152 21.56 -0.18 22.89
C LYS A 152 22.45 -1.41 22.75
N GLN A 153 23.59 -1.26 22.09
CA GLN A 153 24.68 -2.25 22.19
C GLN A 153 25.77 -1.74 23.11
#